data_fdd8c37656edc8caa4a035f368203e49
#
_entry.id   fdd8c37656edc8caa4a035f368203e49
#
_cell.length_a   1.000
_cell.length_b   1.000
_cell.length_c   1.000
_cell.angle_alpha   90.00
_cell.angle_beta   90.00
_cell.angle_gamma   90.00
#
_symmetry.space_group_name_H-M   'P 1'
#
loop_
_entity.id
_entity.type
_entity.pdbx_description
1 polymer ?
#
loop_
_entity_poly.entity_id
_entity_poly.type
_entity_poly.pdbx_seq_one_letter_code
_entity_poly.pdbx_strand_id
1 'polypeptide(L)'
;MKVSKAASFADILRNSRYFKLSEMDSLKGPNVFIRGKIYQDGEFLDNNVLYMYDGKILPYDRFEKSVGKSEAIRLIDLDKNYITPSLLDQHIHGGYGIDFNNANESEIRDLLLNLKKHGHSGILATFVPDKIEKLNRQMDIVRKIMKKPDKDATRIIGINLEGPFLNPKKAGIHPPEILLKPTVKNLEKLNLDDVKMITIAPELDKDFAATEYLNKRGIITSAGHSSATAEQVRNSGVKQVTHLFNAMSPFHHRIPSIANEGLLNDRIYAEVNTAPELLSPETVNLIMKVKPKDRIILISDALRGANIDGDSFVMGGKKIYIDDNGIAKDKDGILAGSIKFMGQIAKQLVDSTKMTFADFIRFASTNPSVNLDVEKGYKLEMNSYPNVTIWDKDTLKPINTFISNA
;
A
#
# COMPACT_ATOMS: atom_id res chain seq x y z
N MET A 1 -12.66 -37.58 -14.75
CA MET A 1 -11.28 -38.13 -14.75
C MET A 1 -10.96 -38.62 -13.37
N LYS A 2 -10.78 -39.92 -13.17
CA LYS A 2 -10.68 -40.59 -11.86
C LYS A 2 -9.33 -40.31 -11.18
N VAL A 3 -9.41 -40.03 -9.94
CA VAL A 3 -8.40 -39.54 -8.99
C VAL A 3 -7.47 -40.66 -8.54
N SER A 4 -6.20 -40.59 -8.94
CA SER A 4 -5.11 -41.28 -8.24
C SER A 4 -4.46 -40.35 -7.18
N LYS A 5 -5.28 -39.64 -6.42
CA LYS A 5 -4.84 -38.52 -5.58
C LYS A 5 -4.42 -38.84 -4.17
N ALA A 6 -4.81 -39.99 -3.62
CA ALA A 6 -4.50 -40.32 -2.24
C ALA A 6 -3.09 -40.93 -2.04
N ALA A 7 -2.58 -41.66 -3.03
CA ALA A 7 -1.24 -42.24 -2.97
C ALA A 7 -0.12 -41.17 -3.04
N SER A 8 -0.33 -40.12 -3.82
CA SER A 8 0.67 -39.10 -4.08
C SER A 8 0.90 -38.12 -2.93
N PHE A 9 -0.14 -37.75 -2.16
CA PHE A 9 0.01 -36.91 -0.97
C PHE A 9 0.75 -37.66 0.16
N ALA A 10 0.50 -38.97 0.30
CA ALA A 10 1.23 -39.81 1.25
C ALA A 10 2.72 -39.96 0.89
N ASP A 11 3.07 -39.94 -0.40
CA ASP A 11 4.46 -40.01 -0.87
C ASP A 11 5.18 -38.65 -0.67
N ILE A 12 4.48 -37.53 -0.83
CA ILE A 12 5.01 -36.22 -0.44
C ILE A 12 5.34 -36.19 1.04
N LEU A 13 4.41 -36.63 1.89
CA LEU A 13 4.62 -36.66 3.35
C LEU A 13 5.81 -37.52 3.76
N ARG A 14 6.09 -38.66 3.07
CA ARG A 14 7.24 -39.52 3.34
C ARG A 14 8.59 -38.88 3.03
N ASN A 15 8.64 -37.99 2.02
CA ASN A 15 9.87 -37.30 1.58
C ASN A 15 9.98 -35.89 2.12
N SER A 16 9.05 -35.46 2.98
CA SER A 16 9.00 -34.12 3.53
C SER A 16 9.74 -34.01 4.86
N ARG A 17 10.37 -32.85 5.06
CA ARG A 17 10.81 -32.38 6.38
C ARG A 17 9.90 -31.28 6.86
N TYR A 18 9.46 -31.37 8.11
CA TYR A 18 8.72 -30.30 8.77
C TYR A 18 9.63 -29.12 9.02
N PHE A 19 9.18 -27.93 8.61
CA PHE A 19 9.82 -26.66 8.87
C PHE A 19 8.91 -25.76 9.71
N LYS A 20 9.47 -25.10 10.71
CA LYS A 20 8.76 -24.06 11.46
C LYS A 20 8.72 -22.78 10.64
N LEU A 21 7.64 -22.02 10.77
CA LEU A 21 7.51 -20.71 10.10
C LEU A 21 8.68 -19.76 10.45
N SER A 22 9.17 -19.83 11.68
CA SER A 22 10.32 -19.03 12.16
C SER A 22 11.66 -19.39 11.51
N GLU A 23 11.75 -20.55 10.86
CA GLU A 23 12.96 -21.06 10.20
C GLU A 23 12.94 -20.75 8.69
N MET A 24 11.86 -20.15 8.19
CA MET A 24 11.72 -19.81 6.77
C MET A 24 12.37 -18.47 6.45
N ASP A 25 13.39 -18.51 5.65
CA ASP A 25 14.11 -17.32 5.12
C ASP A 25 13.74 -17.00 3.65
N SER A 26 13.25 -18.00 2.92
CA SER A 26 12.93 -17.87 1.50
C SER A 26 11.92 -18.89 1.01
N LEU A 27 11.35 -18.62 -0.18
CA LEU A 27 10.48 -19.58 -0.91
C LEU A 27 11.24 -20.40 -1.95
N LYS A 28 12.58 -20.48 -1.88
CA LYS A 28 13.37 -21.33 -2.77
C LYS A 28 13.08 -22.80 -2.57
N GLY A 29 13.20 -23.59 -3.62
CA GLY A 29 12.94 -25.03 -3.62
C GLY A 29 11.46 -25.38 -3.43
N PRO A 30 11.17 -26.68 -3.20
CA PRO A 30 9.82 -27.18 -3.07
C PRO A 30 9.26 -26.91 -1.68
N ASN A 31 8.17 -26.14 -1.61
CA ASN A 31 7.45 -25.78 -0.39
C ASN A 31 5.99 -26.24 -0.49
N VAL A 32 5.49 -26.86 0.56
CA VAL A 32 4.08 -27.25 0.68
C VAL A 32 3.51 -26.67 1.97
N PHE A 33 2.60 -25.73 1.84
CA PHE A 33 1.89 -25.12 2.96
C PHE A 33 0.60 -25.87 3.21
N ILE A 34 0.36 -26.24 4.45
CA ILE A 34 -0.81 -27.01 4.88
C ILE A 34 -1.51 -26.38 6.08
N ARG A 35 -2.78 -26.75 6.29
CA ARG A 35 -3.59 -26.36 7.44
C ARG A 35 -3.69 -24.85 7.68
N GLY A 36 -3.56 -24.04 6.63
CA GLY A 36 -3.69 -22.59 6.69
C GLY A 36 -4.99 -22.09 6.09
N LYS A 37 -5.19 -20.78 6.24
CA LYS A 37 -6.24 -20.02 5.57
C LYS A 37 -5.62 -19.27 4.41
N ILE A 38 -5.91 -19.70 3.18
CA ILE A 38 -5.34 -19.12 1.97
C ILE A 38 -6.30 -18.06 1.41
N TYR A 39 -5.83 -16.83 1.23
CA TYR A 39 -6.60 -15.77 0.59
C TYR A 39 -6.71 -16.02 -0.91
N GLN A 40 -7.93 -16.06 -1.41
CA GLN A 40 -8.21 -16.17 -2.84
C GLN A 40 -9.47 -15.38 -3.19
N ASP A 41 -9.40 -14.50 -4.18
CA ASP A 41 -10.53 -13.74 -4.75
C ASP A 41 -11.42 -13.03 -3.73
N GLY A 42 -10.83 -12.55 -2.62
CA GLY A 42 -11.53 -11.79 -1.59
C GLY A 42 -12.09 -12.60 -0.43
N GLU A 43 -11.77 -13.89 -0.36
CA GLU A 43 -12.20 -14.80 0.69
C GLU A 43 -11.02 -15.62 1.21
N PHE A 44 -11.20 -16.24 2.39
CA PHE A 44 -10.26 -17.21 2.93
C PHE A 44 -10.80 -18.63 2.75
N LEU A 45 -10.00 -19.46 2.11
CA LEU A 45 -10.27 -20.87 1.96
C LEU A 45 -9.59 -21.65 3.08
N ASP A 46 -10.37 -22.41 3.86
CA ASP A 46 -9.87 -23.24 4.97
C ASP A 46 -9.27 -24.56 4.46
N ASN A 47 -8.22 -25.03 5.15
CA ASN A 47 -7.60 -26.35 4.95
C ASN A 47 -7.08 -26.63 3.53
N ASN A 48 -6.81 -25.60 2.75
CA ASN A 48 -6.21 -25.76 1.44
C ASN A 48 -4.71 -26.05 1.55
N VAL A 49 -4.19 -26.73 0.54
CA VAL A 49 -2.77 -26.99 0.35
C VAL A 49 -2.25 -26.07 -0.76
N LEU A 50 -1.19 -25.33 -0.47
CA LEU A 50 -0.52 -24.49 -1.45
C LEU A 50 0.84 -25.10 -1.81
N TYR A 51 1.04 -25.41 -3.08
CA TYR A 51 2.28 -25.94 -3.61
C TYR A 51 3.08 -24.82 -4.27
N MET A 52 4.33 -24.63 -3.83
CA MET A 52 5.24 -23.63 -4.40
C MET A 52 6.59 -24.24 -4.70
N TYR A 53 7.14 -23.92 -5.87
CA TYR A 53 8.49 -24.27 -6.26
C TYR A 53 9.24 -23.01 -6.70
N ASP A 54 10.35 -22.69 -6.04
CA ASP A 54 11.12 -21.46 -6.25
C ASP A 54 10.26 -20.18 -6.22
N GLY A 55 9.28 -20.11 -5.32
CA GLY A 55 8.37 -18.98 -5.20
C GLY A 55 7.20 -18.99 -6.20
N LYS A 56 7.17 -19.93 -7.15
CA LYS A 56 6.07 -20.07 -8.10
C LYS A 56 4.97 -20.97 -7.54
N ILE A 57 3.72 -20.50 -7.60
CA ILE A 57 2.56 -21.36 -7.27
C ILE A 57 2.30 -22.33 -8.42
N LEU A 58 2.23 -23.60 -8.09
CA LEU A 58 2.01 -24.68 -9.06
C LEU A 58 0.80 -25.53 -8.70
N PRO A 59 0.05 -26.05 -9.68
CA PRO A 59 -0.87 -27.16 -9.44
C PRO A 59 -0.06 -28.42 -9.08
N TYR A 60 -0.69 -29.31 -8.31
CA TYR A 60 -0.02 -30.49 -7.75
C TYR A 60 0.78 -31.32 -8.79
N ASP A 61 0.18 -31.61 -9.93
CA ASP A 61 0.80 -32.43 -11.00
C ASP A 61 2.06 -31.78 -11.60
N ARG A 62 2.13 -30.47 -11.64
CA ARG A 62 3.32 -29.71 -12.07
C ARG A 62 4.35 -29.61 -10.96
N PHE A 63 3.92 -29.41 -9.73
CA PHE A 63 4.80 -29.39 -8.57
C PHE A 63 5.55 -30.72 -8.44
N GLU A 64 4.83 -31.86 -8.47
CA GLU A 64 5.41 -33.20 -8.40
C GLU A 64 6.49 -33.45 -9.48
N LYS A 65 6.24 -32.99 -10.71
CA LYS A 65 7.19 -33.11 -11.83
C LYS A 65 8.39 -32.18 -11.69
N SER A 66 8.25 -31.06 -10.96
CA SER A 66 9.32 -30.07 -10.77
C SER A 66 10.28 -30.47 -9.67
N VAL A 67 9.84 -31.29 -8.70
CA VAL A 67 10.66 -31.73 -7.57
C VAL A 67 11.64 -32.82 -8.03
N GLY A 68 12.94 -32.55 -7.87
CA GLY A 68 14.00 -33.55 -8.16
C GLY A 68 13.95 -34.72 -7.17
N LYS A 69 14.34 -35.94 -7.63
CA LYS A 69 14.31 -37.19 -6.82
C LYS A 69 15.08 -37.11 -5.48
N SER A 70 16.08 -36.24 -5.40
CA SER A 70 16.91 -36.02 -4.20
C SER A 70 16.57 -34.77 -3.43
N GLU A 71 15.56 -33.98 -3.88
CA GLU A 71 15.22 -32.70 -3.31
C GLU A 71 14.24 -32.88 -2.14
N ALA A 72 14.61 -32.36 -0.96
CA ALA A 72 13.76 -32.47 0.21
C ALA A 72 12.64 -31.43 0.13
N ILE A 73 11.39 -31.92 0.18
CA ILE A 73 10.20 -31.06 0.25
C ILE A 73 10.08 -30.43 1.63
N ARG A 74 9.97 -29.12 1.69
CA ARG A 74 9.68 -28.39 2.94
C ARG A 74 8.17 -28.40 3.18
N LEU A 75 7.74 -29.06 4.23
CA LEU A 75 6.35 -29.08 4.66
C LEU A 75 6.15 -28.05 5.77
N ILE A 76 5.38 -27.01 5.47
CA ILE A 76 5.13 -25.88 6.35
C ILE A 76 3.70 -25.95 6.85
N ASP A 77 3.57 -26.21 8.15
CA ASP A 77 2.28 -26.22 8.82
C ASP A 77 1.93 -24.81 9.27
N LEU A 78 0.88 -24.26 8.69
CA LEU A 78 0.42 -22.91 8.99
C LEU A 78 -0.38 -22.81 10.30
N ASP A 79 -0.79 -23.93 10.91
CA ASP A 79 -1.60 -23.97 12.16
C ASP A 79 -2.75 -22.93 12.15
N LYS A 80 -3.53 -22.91 11.08
CA LYS A 80 -4.63 -21.95 10.81
C LYS A 80 -4.21 -20.49 10.63
N ASN A 81 -2.90 -20.17 10.59
CA ASN A 81 -2.42 -18.87 10.20
C ASN A 81 -2.83 -18.53 8.77
N TYR A 82 -2.87 -17.24 8.46
CA TYR A 82 -3.28 -16.79 7.13
C TYR A 82 -2.07 -16.71 6.20
N ILE A 83 -2.27 -17.04 4.93
CA ILE A 83 -1.34 -16.75 3.84
C ILE A 83 -2.05 -15.88 2.80
N THR A 84 -1.47 -14.73 2.49
CA THR A 84 -2.07 -13.69 1.64
C THR A 84 -1.06 -13.14 0.65
N PRO A 85 -1.50 -12.46 -0.41
CA PRO A 85 -0.63 -11.50 -1.09
C PRO A 85 -0.12 -10.47 -0.07
N SER A 86 1.11 -10.00 -0.25
CA SER A 86 1.71 -8.98 0.62
C SER A 86 1.07 -7.61 0.43
N LEU A 87 1.24 -6.71 1.39
CA LEU A 87 0.72 -5.35 1.32
C LEU A 87 1.44 -4.51 0.25
N LEU A 88 0.67 -3.66 -0.40
CA LEU A 88 1.11 -2.64 -1.35
C LEU A 88 0.58 -1.28 -0.91
N ASP A 89 1.47 -0.44 -0.39
CA ASP A 89 1.12 0.89 0.12
C ASP A 89 1.43 1.97 -0.91
N GLN A 90 0.40 2.54 -1.50
CA GLN A 90 0.57 3.57 -2.53
C GLN A 90 0.73 4.98 -1.97
N HIS A 91 0.65 5.16 -0.63
CA HIS A 91 0.78 6.46 0.01
C HIS A 91 1.50 6.31 1.37
N ILE A 92 2.82 6.46 1.34
CA ILE A 92 3.70 6.36 2.51
C ILE A 92 4.87 7.33 2.36
N HIS A 93 5.09 8.21 3.35
CA HIS A 93 6.15 9.22 3.35
C HIS A 93 7.45 8.73 3.97
N GLY A 94 7.38 7.72 4.83
CA GLY A 94 8.56 7.21 5.52
C GLY A 94 8.24 6.39 6.76
N GLY A 95 9.21 6.34 7.67
CA GLY A 95 9.16 5.65 8.96
C GLY A 95 10.57 5.51 9.55
N TYR A 96 10.67 5.08 10.81
CA TYR A 96 11.94 4.87 11.46
C TYR A 96 12.88 6.08 11.48
N GLY A 97 12.32 7.29 11.52
CA GLY A 97 13.07 8.55 11.45
C GLY A 97 13.49 8.97 10.03
N ILE A 98 13.11 8.21 9.01
CA ILE A 98 13.51 8.38 7.60
C ILE A 98 12.31 8.89 6.79
N ASP A 99 12.52 9.86 5.89
CA ASP A 99 11.52 10.30 4.90
C ASP A 99 12.13 10.46 3.52
N PHE A 100 11.34 10.24 2.46
CA PHE A 100 11.81 10.28 1.08
C PHE A 100 12.29 11.65 0.63
N ASN A 101 11.80 12.76 1.22
CA ASN A 101 12.22 14.11 0.86
C ASN A 101 13.65 14.47 1.31
N ASN A 102 14.20 13.77 2.32
CA ASN A 102 15.45 14.16 2.97
C ASN A 102 16.49 13.04 3.07
N ALA A 103 16.05 11.79 2.97
CA ALA A 103 16.91 10.63 3.20
C ALA A 103 17.94 10.42 2.07
N ASN A 104 19.09 9.91 2.43
CA ASN A 104 20.08 9.40 1.49
C ASN A 104 19.73 7.96 1.03
N GLU A 105 20.50 7.43 0.07
CA GLU A 105 20.24 6.10 -0.50
C GLU A 105 20.31 4.98 0.56
N SER A 106 21.26 5.01 1.47
CA SER A 106 21.42 3.98 2.51
C SER A 106 20.22 3.98 3.47
N GLU A 107 19.82 5.16 3.94
CA GLU A 107 18.66 5.30 4.84
C GLU A 107 17.38 4.78 4.20
N ILE A 108 17.14 5.07 2.91
CA ILE A 108 15.96 4.54 2.19
C ILE A 108 16.03 3.00 2.12
N ARG A 109 17.21 2.42 1.84
CA ARG A 109 17.38 0.96 1.82
C ARG A 109 17.09 0.33 3.18
N ASP A 110 17.53 0.96 4.28
CA ASP A 110 17.23 0.51 5.64
C ASP A 110 15.72 0.59 5.94
N LEU A 111 15.05 1.65 5.51
CA LEU A 111 13.58 1.76 5.61
C LEU A 111 12.89 0.61 4.88
N LEU A 112 13.29 0.30 3.64
CA LEU A 112 12.69 -0.77 2.83
C LEU A 112 12.86 -2.17 3.46
N LEU A 113 14.00 -2.44 4.09
CA LEU A 113 14.22 -3.68 4.86
C LEU A 113 13.28 -3.77 6.08
N ASN A 114 13.04 -2.65 6.75
CA ASN A 114 12.16 -2.61 7.90
C ASN A 114 10.68 -2.71 7.51
N LEU A 115 10.24 -2.09 6.40
CA LEU A 115 8.86 -2.16 5.93
C LEU A 115 8.42 -3.60 5.63
N LYS A 116 9.32 -4.45 5.15
CA LYS A 116 9.07 -5.88 4.96
C LYS A 116 8.55 -6.56 6.24
N LYS A 117 9.07 -6.19 7.42
CA LYS A 117 8.63 -6.75 8.72
C LYS A 117 7.17 -6.43 9.05
N HIS A 118 6.62 -5.40 8.40
CA HIS A 118 5.23 -4.98 8.53
C HIS A 118 4.31 -5.49 7.42
N GLY A 119 4.75 -6.49 6.64
CA GLY A 119 3.93 -7.11 5.60
C GLY A 119 4.01 -6.45 4.23
N HIS A 120 4.78 -5.37 4.07
CA HIS A 120 4.90 -4.66 2.80
C HIS A 120 5.89 -5.34 1.86
N SER A 121 5.46 -5.62 0.64
CA SER A 121 6.36 -6.02 -0.46
C SER A 121 6.56 -4.92 -1.50
N GLY A 122 5.65 -3.97 -1.56
CA GLY A 122 5.71 -2.84 -2.48
C GLY A 122 5.18 -1.55 -1.87
N ILE A 123 5.74 -0.44 -2.31
CA ILE A 123 5.30 0.91 -1.95
C ILE A 123 5.41 1.86 -3.15
N LEU A 124 4.63 2.95 -3.13
CA LEU A 124 5.01 4.17 -3.83
C LEU A 124 5.76 5.08 -2.86
N ALA A 125 7.01 5.46 -3.18
CA ALA A 125 7.75 6.46 -2.42
C ALA A 125 7.02 7.80 -2.54
N THR A 126 6.38 8.26 -1.46
CA THR A 126 5.53 9.45 -1.47
C THR A 126 6.29 10.68 -0.98
N PHE A 127 6.34 11.69 -1.83
CA PHE A 127 6.99 12.97 -1.55
C PHE A 127 5.96 14.02 -1.17
N VAL A 128 6.20 14.72 -0.06
CA VAL A 128 5.47 15.96 0.27
C VAL A 128 5.98 17.12 -0.57
N PRO A 129 5.22 18.22 -0.71
CA PRO A 129 5.66 19.43 -1.41
C PRO A 129 7.03 19.92 -0.93
N ASP A 130 7.90 20.24 -1.89
CA ASP A 130 9.21 20.86 -1.66
C ASP A 130 9.62 21.65 -2.90
N LYS A 131 10.79 22.30 -2.87
CA LYS A 131 11.37 22.96 -4.05
C LYS A 131 11.57 21.94 -5.18
N ILE A 132 11.22 22.29 -6.39
CA ILE A 132 11.27 21.39 -7.56
C ILE A 132 12.64 20.71 -7.73
N GLU A 133 13.71 21.51 -7.57
CA GLU A 133 15.08 21.01 -7.71
C GLU A 133 15.43 19.95 -6.64
N LYS A 134 14.86 20.11 -5.42
CA LYS A 134 15.03 19.14 -4.35
C LYS A 134 14.22 17.89 -4.63
N LEU A 135 12.96 18.02 -5.06
CA LEU A 135 12.12 16.87 -5.44
C LEU A 135 12.81 16.06 -6.55
N ASN A 136 13.29 16.70 -7.62
CA ASN A 136 13.97 16.00 -8.69
C ASN A 136 15.21 15.23 -8.21
N ARG A 137 16.07 15.85 -7.36
CA ARG A 137 17.24 15.17 -6.80
C ARG A 137 16.86 13.96 -5.95
N GLN A 138 15.84 14.09 -5.11
CA GLN A 138 15.40 13.00 -4.23
C GLN A 138 14.72 11.87 -5.01
N MET A 139 13.91 12.20 -6.01
CA MET A 139 13.35 11.20 -6.93
C MET A 139 14.45 10.43 -7.68
N ASP A 140 15.58 11.09 -8.04
CA ASP A 140 16.71 10.41 -8.68
C ASP A 140 17.40 9.39 -7.74
N ILE A 141 17.45 9.66 -6.43
CA ILE A 141 17.92 8.67 -5.44
C ILE A 141 16.98 7.46 -5.43
N VAL A 142 15.67 7.69 -5.37
CA VAL A 142 14.66 6.63 -5.41
C VAL A 142 14.80 5.80 -6.69
N ARG A 143 14.97 6.42 -7.86
CA ARG A 143 15.16 5.73 -9.15
C ARG A 143 16.41 4.84 -9.16
N LYS A 144 17.50 5.25 -8.53
CA LYS A 144 18.70 4.42 -8.40
C LYS A 144 18.41 3.13 -7.62
N ILE A 145 17.63 3.25 -6.53
CA ILE A 145 17.21 2.09 -5.73
C ILE A 145 16.27 1.19 -6.54
N MET A 146 15.30 1.76 -7.27
CA MET A 146 14.40 1.00 -8.14
C MET A 146 15.14 0.18 -9.20
N LYS A 147 16.19 0.76 -9.79
CA LYS A 147 17.04 0.06 -10.79
C LYS A 147 17.90 -1.06 -10.19
N LYS A 148 18.26 -0.95 -8.92
CA LYS A 148 19.08 -1.95 -8.22
C LYS A 148 18.50 -2.21 -6.82
N PRO A 149 17.36 -2.89 -6.75
CA PRO A 149 16.72 -3.16 -5.48
C PRO A 149 17.50 -4.19 -4.67
N ASP A 150 17.46 -4.05 -3.34
CA ASP A 150 18.05 -5.03 -2.45
C ASP A 150 17.23 -6.32 -2.44
N LYS A 151 17.94 -7.44 -2.37
CA LYS A 151 17.30 -8.73 -2.21
C LYS A 151 16.52 -8.76 -0.88
N ASP A 152 15.33 -9.30 -0.91
CA ASP A 152 14.48 -9.46 0.28
C ASP A 152 14.04 -8.15 0.97
N ALA A 153 14.15 -6.99 0.31
CA ALA A 153 13.61 -5.71 0.78
C ALA A 153 12.31 -5.35 0.05
N THR A 154 11.43 -4.61 0.71
CA THR A 154 10.25 -4.00 0.09
C THR A 154 10.65 -3.25 -1.18
N ARG A 155 9.88 -3.42 -2.27
CA ARG A 155 10.15 -2.79 -3.55
C ARG A 155 9.52 -1.40 -3.64
N ILE A 156 10.25 -0.43 -4.16
CA ILE A 156 9.64 0.81 -4.63
C ILE A 156 9.08 0.52 -6.02
N ILE A 157 7.75 0.55 -6.15
CA ILE A 157 7.03 0.25 -7.41
C ILE A 157 6.95 1.49 -8.30
N GLY A 158 7.09 2.67 -7.72
CA GLY A 158 7.06 3.95 -8.37
C GLY A 158 7.06 5.09 -7.36
N ILE A 159 6.82 6.28 -7.85
CA ILE A 159 6.81 7.52 -7.08
C ILE A 159 5.38 8.05 -7.01
N ASN A 160 4.97 8.50 -5.83
CA ASN A 160 3.79 9.31 -5.62
C ASN A 160 4.21 10.73 -5.21
N LEU A 161 3.63 11.75 -5.83
CA LEU A 161 3.81 13.14 -5.43
C LEU A 161 2.52 13.63 -4.76
N GLU A 162 2.55 13.80 -3.44
CA GLU A 162 1.49 14.50 -2.73
C GLU A 162 1.66 16.01 -2.91
N GLY A 163 1.28 16.50 -4.07
CA GLY A 163 1.50 17.88 -4.51
C GLY A 163 2.75 18.02 -5.42
N PRO A 164 3.27 19.25 -5.58
CA PRO A 164 2.98 20.54 -4.90
C PRO A 164 1.72 21.27 -5.40
N PHE A 165 0.86 20.65 -6.17
CA PHE A 165 -0.30 21.26 -6.86
C PHE A 165 -1.55 21.27 -5.98
N LEU A 166 -1.41 21.64 -4.71
CA LEU A 166 -2.42 21.59 -3.66
C LEU A 166 -3.03 22.99 -3.43
N ASN A 167 -4.24 23.01 -2.85
CA ASN A 167 -4.87 24.26 -2.48
C ASN A 167 -4.28 24.78 -1.15
N PRO A 168 -3.72 26.02 -1.12
CA PRO A 168 -3.16 26.60 0.11
C PRO A 168 -4.15 26.66 1.28
N LYS A 169 -5.47 26.74 1.02
CA LYS A 169 -6.51 26.72 2.04
C LYS A 169 -6.74 25.32 2.64
N LYS A 170 -6.19 24.29 2.02
CA LYS A 170 -6.28 22.87 2.41
C LYS A 170 -4.91 22.22 2.52
N ALA A 171 -3.87 23.04 2.73
CA ALA A 171 -2.48 22.59 2.78
C ALA A 171 -2.18 21.55 3.88
N GLY A 172 -2.98 21.50 4.95
CA GLY A 172 -2.65 20.64 6.11
C GLY A 172 -1.33 21.11 6.75
N ILE A 173 -0.39 20.19 6.91
CA ILE A 173 0.94 20.51 7.46
C ILE A 173 1.90 21.11 6.40
N HIS A 174 1.56 21.06 5.11
CA HIS A 174 2.46 21.53 4.06
C HIS A 174 2.59 23.06 4.07
N PRO A 175 3.80 23.62 3.88
CA PRO A 175 4.00 25.07 3.82
C PRO A 175 3.28 25.65 2.59
N PRO A 176 2.33 26.59 2.76
CA PRO A 176 1.57 27.12 1.62
C PRO A 176 2.42 27.86 0.58
N GLU A 177 3.55 28.41 0.99
CA GLU A 177 4.46 29.21 0.16
C GLU A 177 5.21 28.42 -0.91
N ILE A 178 5.30 27.09 -0.77
CA ILE A 178 5.95 26.20 -1.74
C ILE A 178 4.96 25.56 -2.71
N LEU A 179 3.66 25.74 -2.47
CA LEU A 179 2.64 25.17 -3.32
C LEU A 179 2.58 25.89 -4.68
N LEU A 180 2.33 25.11 -5.72
CA LEU A 180 2.31 25.61 -7.09
C LEU A 180 0.91 25.44 -7.71
N LYS A 181 0.58 26.34 -8.64
CA LYS A 181 -0.62 26.13 -9.48
C LYS A 181 -0.41 24.92 -10.39
N PRO A 182 -1.43 24.06 -10.55
CA PRO A 182 -1.41 22.94 -11.48
C PRO A 182 -1.46 23.47 -12.92
N THR A 183 -0.31 23.61 -13.53
CA THR A 183 -0.17 24.00 -14.93
C THR A 183 0.82 23.09 -15.63
N VAL A 184 0.63 22.84 -16.93
CA VAL A 184 1.57 22.03 -17.73
C VAL A 184 3.00 22.57 -17.59
N LYS A 185 3.18 23.92 -17.64
CA LYS A 185 4.49 24.57 -17.46
C LYS A 185 5.16 24.23 -16.12
N ASN A 186 4.40 24.06 -15.03
CA ASN A 186 4.95 23.70 -13.74
C ASN A 186 5.22 22.19 -13.64
N LEU A 187 4.38 21.35 -14.28
CA LEU A 187 4.61 19.91 -14.39
C LEU A 187 5.88 19.58 -15.17
N GLU A 188 6.16 20.32 -16.25
CA GLU A 188 7.36 20.13 -17.07
C GLU A 188 8.69 20.43 -16.37
N LYS A 189 8.66 21.08 -15.21
CA LYS A 189 9.84 21.28 -14.36
C LYS A 189 10.19 20.04 -13.52
N LEU A 190 9.24 19.12 -13.34
CA LEU A 190 9.43 17.87 -12.64
C LEU A 190 9.91 16.80 -13.62
N ASN A 191 10.87 16.00 -13.20
CA ASN A 191 11.15 14.73 -13.88
C ASN A 191 10.05 13.74 -13.51
N LEU A 192 9.13 13.48 -14.44
CA LEU A 192 7.97 12.60 -14.24
C LEU A 192 8.25 11.12 -14.54
N ASP A 193 9.49 10.73 -14.86
CA ASP A 193 9.85 9.33 -15.04
C ASP A 193 9.57 8.55 -13.74
N ASP A 194 9.01 7.36 -13.87
CA ASP A 194 8.62 6.49 -12.74
C ASP A 194 7.59 7.08 -11.76
N VAL A 195 7.06 8.28 -12.04
CA VAL A 195 5.94 8.84 -11.28
C VAL A 195 4.67 8.12 -11.69
N LYS A 196 4.05 7.43 -10.72
CA LYS A 196 2.80 6.67 -10.92
C LYS A 196 1.57 7.48 -10.54
N MET A 197 1.73 8.41 -9.58
CA MET A 197 0.60 9.17 -9.01
C MET A 197 0.99 10.59 -8.66
N ILE A 198 0.05 11.52 -8.83
CA ILE A 198 0.18 12.91 -8.35
C ILE A 198 -1.14 13.36 -7.74
N THR A 199 -1.06 13.90 -6.51
CA THR A 199 -2.19 14.60 -5.89
C THR A 199 -2.27 16.03 -6.40
N ILE A 200 -3.48 16.44 -6.79
CA ILE A 200 -3.79 17.73 -7.39
C ILE A 200 -5.09 18.31 -6.81
N ALA A 201 -5.18 19.61 -6.66
CA ALA A 201 -6.40 20.34 -6.34
C ALA A 201 -7.14 20.73 -7.63
N PRO A 202 -8.21 20.02 -8.04
CA PRO A 202 -8.84 20.20 -9.36
C PRO A 202 -9.41 21.61 -9.58
N GLU A 203 -9.85 22.29 -8.52
CA GLU A 203 -10.38 23.67 -8.61
C GLU A 203 -9.33 24.72 -8.99
N LEU A 204 -8.06 24.35 -8.89
CA LEU A 204 -6.94 25.23 -9.29
C LEU A 204 -6.42 24.91 -10.71
N ASP A 205 -6.84 23.80 -11.28
CA ASP A 205 -6.44 23.35 -12.62
C ASP A 205 -7.34 23.97 -13.68
N LYS A 206 -6.81 25.00 -14.33
CA LYS A 206 -7.55 25.72 -15.37
C LYS A 206 -7.86 24.77 -16.55
N ASP A 207 -9.14 24.65 -16.89
CA ASP A 207 -9.65 23.81 -17.97
C ASP A 207 -9.21 22.34 -17.84
N PHE A 208 -8.79 21.92 -16.63
CA PHE A 208 -8.25 20.60 -16.31
C PHE A 208 -7.05 20.17 -17.17
N ALA A 209 -6.29 21.15 -17.68
CA ALA A 209 -5.19 20.92 -18.61
C ALA A 209 -4.02 20.15 -17.98
N ALA A 210 -3.72 20.39 -16.70
CA ALA A 210 -2.68 19.66 -15.98
C ALA A 210 -3.10 18.19 -15.73
N THR A 211 -4.34 17.98 -15.33
CA THR A 211 -4.91 16.64 -15.14
C THR A 211 -4.91 15.85 -16.46
N GLU A 212 -5.34 16.44 -17.55
CA GLU A 212 -5.32 15.79 -18.87
C GLU A 212 -3.89 15.46 -19.33
N TYR A 213 -2.95 16.38 -19.12
CA TYR A 213 -1.52 16.18 -19.43
C TYR A 213 -0.93 14.96 -18.71
N LEU A 214 -1.24 14.79 -17.40
CA LEU A 214 -0.80 13.67 -16.59
C LEU A 214 -1.48 12.34 -17.01
N ASN A 215 -2.80 12.36 -17.20
CA ASN A 215 -3.56 11.19 -17.60
C ASN A 215 -3.10 10.63 -18.97
N LYS A 216 -2.74 11.49 -19.93
CA LYS A 216 -2.17 11.07 -21.23
C LYS A 216 -0.80 10.38 -21.09
N ARG A 217 -0.09 10.58 -19.98
CA ARG A 217 1.18 9.91 -19.64
C ARG A 217 0.99 8.64 -18.83
N GLY A 218 -0.25 8.23 -18.55
CA GLY A 218 -0.54 7.10 -17.71
C GLY A 218 -0.27 7.34 -16.22
N ILE A 219 -0.13 8.63 -15.81
CA ILE A 219 0.05 9.00 -14.40
C ILE A 219 -1.33 9.15 -13.76
N ILE A 220 -1.56 8.46 -12.65
CA ILE A 220 -2.81 8.54 -11.90
C ILE A 220 -2.90 9.92 -11.26
N THR A 221 -3.95 10.66 -11.61
CA THR A 221 -4.27 11.92 -10.94
C THR A 221 -5.24 11.66 -9.80
N SER A 222 -4.87 12.13 -8.60
CA SER A 222 -5.66 11.99 -7.38
C SER A 222 -6.12 13.36 -6.88
N ALA A 223 -7.41 13.55 -6.67
CA ALA A 223 -7.91 14.79 -6.09
C ALA A 223 -7.70 14.78 -4.57
N GLY A 224 -6.99 15.78 -4.06
CA GLY A 224 -6.72 15.89 -2.63
C GLY A 224 -6.22 17.28 -2.23
N HIS A 225 -6.16 17.57 -0.94
CA HIS A 225 -5.82 18.89 -0.43
C HIS A 225 -6.57 19.99 -1.18
N SER A 226 -7.89 19.87 -1.25
CA SER A 226 -8.72 20.53 -2.23
C SER A 226 -10.02 21.03 -1.63
N SER A 227 -10.49 22.18 -2.13
CA SER A 227 -11.82 22.72 -1.87
C SER A 227 -12.78 22.52 -3.06
N ALA A 228 -12.46 21.62 -3.97
CA ALA A 228 -13.26 21.36 -5.17
C ALA A 228 -14.70 20.98 -4.84
N THR A 229 -15.62 21.40 -5.68
CA THR A 229 -16.97 20.88 -5.70
C THR A 229 -16.99 19.46 -6.30
N ALA A 230 -18.06 18.70 -6.02
CA ALA A 230 -18.25 17.39 -6.65
C ALA A 230 -18.24 17.48 -8.19
N GLU A 231 -18.81 18.55 -8.75
CA GLU A 231 -18.83 18.78 -10.19
C GLU A 231 -17.42 19.01 -10.77
N GLN A 232 -16.58 19.82 -10.10
CA GLN A 232 -15.20 20.03 -10.52
C GLN A 232 -14.41 18.72 -10.49
N VAL A 233 -14.54 17.91 -9.44
CA VAL A 233 -13.88 16.59 -9.38
C VAL A 233 -14.36 15.68 -10.50
N ARG A 234 -15.67 15.61 -10.75
CA ARG A 234 -16.26 14.76 -11.80
C ARG A 234 -15.77 15.14 -13.19
N ASN A 235 -15.69 16.45 -13.47
CA ASN A 235 -15.31 16.98 -14.78
C ASN A 235 -13.79 16.99 -14.99
N SER A 236 -12.97 16.95 -13.94
CA SER A 236 -11.51 17.01 -14.03
C SER A 236 -10.88 15.77 -14.67
N GLY A 237 -11.56 14.62 -14.61
CA GLY A 237 -11.02 13.36 -15.11
C GLY A 237 -10.02 12.68 -14.18
N VAL A 238 -9.93 13.10 -12.89
CA VAL A 238 -9.14 12.40 -11.88
C VAL A 238 -9.59 10.95 -11.71
N LYS A 239 -8.66 10.09 -11.34
CA LYS A 239 -8.90 8.65 -11.19
C LYS A 239 -9.11 8.23 -9.74
N GLN A 240 -8.80 9.11 -8.80
CA GLN A 240 -8.75 8.79 -7.38
C GLN A 240 -9.00 10.02 -6.52
N VAL A 241 -9.35 9.81 -5.25
CA VAL A 241 -9.35 10.83 -4.19
C VAL A 241 -8.34 10.42 -3.12
N THR A 242 -7.43 11.34 -2.78
CA THR A 242 -6.38 11.15 -1.77
C THR A 242 -7.00 11.23 -0.38
N HIS A 243 -6.64 10.29 0.52
CA HIS A 243 -7.05 10.20 1.94
C HIS A 243 -8.43 10.83 2.21
N LEU A 244 -9.47 10.20 1.65
CA LEU A 244 -10.87 10.65 1.68
C LEU A 244 -11.27 11.18 3.07
N PHE A 245 -11.89 12.35 3.10
CA PHE A 245 -12.28 13.19 4.24
C PHE A 245 -11.16 14.02 4.89
N ASN A 246 -9.89 13.72 4.66
CA ASN A 246 -8.78 14.49 5.22
C ASN A 246 -8.35 15.63 4.28
N ALA A 247 -7.99 16.78 4.83
CA ALA A 247 -7.52 17.97 4.11
C ALA A 247 -8.37 18.38 2.89
N MET A 248 -9.70 18.24 2.97
CA MET A 248 -10.64 18.58 1.91
C MET A 248 -11.91 19.26 2.43
N SER A 249 -12.77 19.74 1.52
CA SER A 249 -14.09 20.20 1.88
C SER A 249 -14.93 19.02 2.37
N PRO A 250 -15.63 19.16 3.54
CA PRO A 250 -16.36 18.07 4.16
C PRO A 250 -17.56 17.63 3.33
N PHE A 251 -18.04 16.41 3.58
CA PHE A 251 -19.31 15.96 3.07
C PHE A 251 -20.44 16.89 3.54
N HIS A 252 -21.25 17.38 2.61
CA HIS A 252 -22.35 18.29 2.95
C HIS A 252 -23.60 17.96 2.12
N HIS A 253 -24.76 17.94 2.78
CA HIS A 253 -26.02 17.50 2.18
C HIS A 253 -26.62 18.49 1.14
N ARG A 254 -26.21 19.77 1.14
CA ARG A 254 -26.69 20.80 0.20
C ARG A 254 -25.58 21.34 -0.71
N ILE A 255 -24.33 21.19 -0.34
CA ILE A 255 -23.18 21.73 -1.08
C ILE A 255 -22.25 20.55 -1.40
N PRO A 256 -22.48 19.81 -2.49
CA PRO A 256 -21.67 18.66 -2.84
C PRO A 256 -20.20 19.05 -3.06
N SER A 257 -19.34 18.37 -2.34
CA SER A 257 -17.89 18.61 -2.29
C SER A 257 -17.11 17.44 -2.87
N ILE A 258 -15.79 17.58 -2.89
CA ILE A 258 -14.86 16.50 -3.19
C ILE A 258 -15.12 15.24 -2.33
N ALA A 259 -15.48 15.39 -1.05
CA ALA A 259 -15.82 14.24 -0.20
C ALA A 259 -17.09 13.51 -0.66
N ASN A 260 -18.10 14.26 -1.16
CA ASN A 260 -19.30 13.65 -1.75
C ASN A 260 -18.93 12.85 -3.01
N GLU A 261 -18.14 13.43 -3.91
CA GLU A 261 -17.76 12.76 -5.16
C GLU A 261 -16.86 11.55 -4.90
N GLY A 262 -15.87 11.67 -4.00
CA GLY A 262 -14.99 10.57 -3.61
C GLY A 262 -15.76 9.38 -3.03
N LEU A 263 -16.82 9.65 -2.26
CA LEU A 263 -17.64 8.60 -1.67
C LEU A 263 -18.61 7.96 -2.66
N LEU A 264 -19.26 8.76 -3.54
CA LEU A 264 -20.41 8.34 -4.34
C LEU A 264 -20.08 7.95 -5.77
N ASN A 265 -18.94 8.36 -6.33
CA ASN A 265 -18.57 8.02 -7.70
C ASN A 265 -17.88 6.66 -7.77
N ASP A 266 -18.55 5.66 -8.30
CA ASP A 266 -18.07 4.28 -8.43
C ASP A 266 -16.93 4.09 -9.45
N ARG A 267 -16.61 5.13 -10.23
CA ARG A 267 -15.55 5.07 -11.25
C ARG A 267 -14.17 5.41 -10.73
N ILE A 268 -14.07 6.15 -9.61
CA ILE A 268 -12.82 6.59 -9.02
C ILE A 268 -12.49 5.79 -7.76
N TYR A 269 -11.21 5.63 -7.49
CA TYR A 269 -10.77 5.03 -6.25
C TYR A 269 -10.84 6.04 -5.09
N ALA A 270 -11.01 5.53 -3.88
CA ALA A 270 -10.90 6.31 -2.66
C ALA A 270 -9.76 5.75 -1.80
N GLU A 271 -8.74 6.55 -1.54
CA GLU A 271 -7.80 6.23 -0.48
C GLU A 271 -8.46 6.42 0.88
N VAL A 272 -8.31 5.43 1.73
CA VAL A 272 -8.84 5.42 3.09
C VAL A 272 -7.68 5.23 4.04
N ASN A 273 -7.44 6.25 4.87
CA ASN A 273 -6.39 6.17 5.87
C ASN A 273 -6.76 5.13 6.93
N THR A 274 -5.77 4.33 7.31
CA THR A 274 -5.97 3.23 8.24
C THR A 274 -5.89 3.66 9.71
N ALA A 275 -5.36 4.84 9.98
CA ALA A 275 -5.19 5.33 11.35
C ALA A 275 -6.54 5.80 11.94
N PRO A 276 -7.02 5.22 13.04
CA PRO A 276 -8.34 5.55 13.62
C PRO A 276 -8.43 6.99 14.15
N GLU A 277 -7.31 7.62 14.42
CA GLU A 277 -7.20 9.04 14.77
C GLU A 277 -7.47 9.98 13.58
N LEU A 278 -7.37 9.48 12.35
CA LEU A 278 -7.62 10.24 11.12
C LEU A 278 -9.01 9.94 10.54
N LEU A 279 -9.54 8.74 10.77
CA LEU A 279 -10.90 8.34 10.39
C LEU A 279 -11.52 7.47 11.48
N SER A 280 -12.67 7.90 12.04
CA SER A 280 -13.38 7.09 13.02
C SER A 280 -13.88 5.76 12.42
N PRO A 281 -14.03 4.71 13.23
CA PRO A 281 -14.59 3.43 12.79
C PRO A 281 -15.95 3.56 12.09
N GLU A 282 -16.81 4.51 12.53
CA GLU A 282 -18.11 4.78 11.91
C GLU A 282 -17.94 5.34 10.50
N THR A 283 -16.95 6.20 10.28
CA THR A 283 -16.64 6.75 8.96
C THR A 283 -16.12 5.66 8.03
N VAL A 284 -15.25 4.78 8.50
CA VAL A 284 -14.79 3.60 7.73
C VAL A 284 -15.97 2.71 7.37
N ASN A 285 -16.88 2.44 8.32
CA ASN A 285 -18.08 1.65 8.07
C ASN A 285 -19.02 2.31 7.05
N LEU A 286 -19.13 3.64 7.06
CA LEU A 286 -19.91 4.40 6.07
C LEU A 286 -19.28 4.22 4.67
N ILE A 287 -17.97 4.40 4.53
CA ILE A 287 -17.27 4.20 3.26
C ILE A 287 -17.52 2.78 2.74
N MET A 288 -17.33 1.76 3.57
CA MET A 288 -17.54 0.37 3.19
C MET A 288 -18.98 0.04 2.79
N LYS A 289 -19.95 0.76 3.34
CA LYS A 289 -21.37 0.57 3.03
C LYS A 289 -21.75 1.20 1.68
N VAL A 290 -21.12 2.29 1.31
CA VAL A 290 -21.50 3.13 0.16
C VAL A 290 -20.59 2.89 -1.04
N LYS A 291 -19.28 2.83 -0.84
CA LYS A 291 -18.28 2.69 -1.91
C LYS A 291 -18.17 1.23 -2.35
N PRO A 292 -18.15 0.93 -3.66
CA PRO A 292 -17.85 -0.42 -4.14
C PRO A 292 -16.53 -0.93 -3.56
N LYS A 293 -16.50 -2.17 -3.08
CA LYS A 293 -15.32 -2.76 -2.42
C LYS A 293 -14.06 -2.76 -3.31
N ASP A 294 -14.22 -2.85 -4.62
CA ASP A 294 -13.12 -2.80 -5.60
C ASP A 294 -12.61 -1.38 -5.90
N ARG A 295 -13.16 -0.37 -5.24
CA ARG A 295 -12.77 1.04 -5.35
C ARG A 295 -12.25 1.65 -4.05
N ILE A 296 -12.08 0.84 -3.02
CA ILE A 296 -11.48 1.24 -1.74
C ILE A 296 -10.01 0.83 -1.73
N ILE A 297 -9.10 1.74 -1.39
CA ILE A 297 -7.68 1.46 -1.20
C ILE A 297 -7.28 1.92 0.19
N LEU A 298 -6.79 1.00 1.01
CA LEU A 298 -6.18 1.37 2.29
C LEU A 298 -4.77 1.91 2.06
N ILE A 299 -4.45 2.96 2.78
CA ILE A 299 -3.12 3.58 2.81
C ILE A 299 -2.66 3.75 4.25
N SER A 300 -1.36 3.74 4.49
CA SER A 300 -0.84 4.09 5.81
C SER A 300 -0.79 5.59 6.02
N ASP A 301 -0.42 6.35 5.00
CA ASP A 301 -0.02 7.75 5.13
C ASP A 301 1.02 7.93 6.25
N ALA A 302 1.91 6.91 6.35
CA ALA A 302 2.88 6.85 7.44
C ALA A 302 4.00 7.87 7.23
N LEU A 303 4.25 8.62 8.30
CA LEU A 303 5.26 9.66 8.36
C LEU A 303 6.60 9.09 8.86
N ARG A 304 7.68 9.88 8.75
CA ARG A 304 8.98 9.51 9.32
C ARG A 304 8.92 9.18 10.82
N GLY A 305 7.91 9.67 11.53
CA GLY A 305 7.64 9.37 12.93
C GLY A 305 7.11 7.97 13.21
N ALA A 306 6.79 7.19 12.18
CA ALA A 306 6.34 5.82 12.39
C ALA A 306 7.47 4.94 12.93
N ASN A 307 7.21 4.26 14.06
CA ASN A 307 8.19 3.40 14.75
C ASN A 307 9.48 4.11 15.20
N ILE A 308 9.39 5.35 15.68
CA ILE A 308 10.50 6.00 16.38
C ILE A 308 10.31 5.94 17.90
N ASP A 309 11.42 5.96 18.62
CA ASP A 309 11.46 6.19 20.06
C ASP A 309 11.54 7.72 20.29
N GLY A 310 10.40 8.38 20.47
CA GLY A 310 10.35 9.82 20.69
C GLY A 310 8.96 10.41 20.55
N ASP A 311 8.81 11.64 21.04
CA ASP A 311 7.56 12.40 21.11
C ASP A 311 7.40 13.43 20.00
N SER A 312 8.39 13.57 19.12
CA SER A 312 8.35 14.56 18.06
C SER A 312 9.36 14.28 16.94
N PHE A 313 9.09 14.86 15.76
CA PHE A 313 9.94 14.82 14.58
C PHE A 313 9.72 16.07 13.71
N VAL A 314 10.58 16.29 12.70
CA VAL A 314 10.41 17.39 11.73
C VAL A 314 9.97 16.80 10.39
N MET A 315 8.94 17.37 9.79
CA MET A 315 8.46 17.03 8.44
C MET A 315 7.95 18.28 7.71
N GLY A 316 8.31 18.44 6.44
CA GLY A 316 7.94 19.63 5.65
C GLY A 316 8.39 20.94 6.27
N GLY A 317 9.48 20.94 7.04
CA GLY A 317 9.98 22.12 7.78
C GLY A 317 9.22 22.46 9.07
N LYS A 318 8.18 21.70 9.43
CA LYS A 318 7.43 21.87 10.67
C LYS A 318 7.79 20.81 11.71
N LYS A 319 7.79 21.20 12.98
CA LYS A 319 7.88 20.26 14.10
C LYS A 319 6.52 19.63 14.35
N ILE A 320 6.47 18.29 14.32
CA ILE A 320 5.29 17.47 14.58
C ILE A 320 5.47 16.80 15.93
N TYR A 321 4.45 16.83 16.75
CA TYR A 321 4.43 16.24 18.09
C TYR A 321 3.55 15.00 18.07
N ILE A 322 3.97 13.97 18.80
CA ILE A 322 3.19 12.75 19.01
C ILE A 322 2.61 12.84 20.42
N ASP A 323 1.29 12.84 20.53
CA ASP A 323 0.62 12.86 21.85
C ASP A 323 0.58 11.45 22.49
N ASP A 324 0.13 11.38 23.76
CA ASP A 324 0.05 10.13 24.53
C ASP A 324 -0.86 9.07 23.89
N ASN A 325 -1.74 9.46 22.97
CA ASN A 325 -2.59 8.56 22.20
C ASN A 325 -1.94 8.10 20.87
N GLY A 326 -0.72 8.56 20.59
CA GLY A 326 -0.03 8.27 19.34
C GLY A 326 -0.55 9.06 18.14
N ILE A 327 -1.08 10.27 18.35
CA ILE A 327 -1.59 11.13 17.30
C ILE A 327 -0.53 12.18 16.94
N ALA A 328 -0.17 12.26 15.66
CA ALA A 328 0.81 13.21 15.15
C ALA A 328 0.15 14.53 14.74
N LYS A 329 0.53 15.63 15.38
CA LYS A 329 -0.01 16.99 15.17
C LYS A 329 1.09 18.03 15.15
N ASP A 330 0.88 19.11 14.40
CA ASP A 330 1.71 20.31 14.57
C ASP A 330 1.33 21.09 15.84
N LYS A 331 2.06 22.17 16.13
CA LYS A 331 1.82 23.05 17.30
C LYS A 331 0.43 23.69 17.33
N ASP A 332 -0.25 23.78 16.19
CA ASP A 332 -1.58 24.38 16.05
C ASP A 332 -2.69 23.31 16.09
N GLY A 333 -2.33 22.05 16.37
CA GLY A 333 -3.25 20.91 16.49
C GLY A 333 -3.67 20.32 15.15
N ILE A 334 -3.04 20.72 14.04
CA ILE A 334 -3.32 20.18 12.70
C ILE A 334 -2.75 18.76 12.61
N LEU A 335 -3.60 17.80 12.24
CA LEU A 335 -3.20 16.41 12.02
C LEU A 335 -2.20 16.32 10.85
N ALA A 336 -1.17 15.50 11.04
CA ALA A 336 -0.06 15.40 10.10
C ALA A 336 -0.11 14.14 9.22
N GLY A 337 -0.67 13.06 9.70
CA GLY A 337 -0.68 11.73 9.10
C GLY A 337 -0.50 10.66 10.15
N SER A 338 -0.19 9.42 9.74
CA SER A 338 -0.07 8.29 10.66
C SER A 338 1.38 8.07 11.13
N ILE A 339 1.52 7.50 12.33
CA ILE A 339 2.78 6.98 12.85
C ILE A 339 2.79 5.45 12.95
N LYS A 340 1.87 4.79 12.23
CA LYS A 340 1.76 3.34 12.18
C LYS A 340 1.71 2.85 10.74
N PHE A 341 2.29 1.68 10.48
CA PHE A 341 2.18 1.00 9.21
C PHE A 341 0.92 0.13 9.15
N MET A 342 0.38 -0.13 7.96
CA MET A 342 -0.86 -0.91 7.77
C MET A 342 -0.83 -2.26 8.50
N GLY A 343 0.28 -3.00 8.42
CA GLY A 343 0.39 -4.31 9.08
C GLY A 343 0.33 -4.27 10.61
N GLN A 344 0.57 -3.10 11.23
CA GLN A 344 0.50 -2.94 12.69
C GLN A 344 -0.94 -2.75 13.18
N ILE A 345 -1.84 -2.27 12.33
CA ILE A 345 -3.20 -1.87 12.70
C ILE A 345 -4.29 -2.75 12.09
N ALA A 346 -3.91 -3.81 11.34
CA ALA A 346 -4.86 -4.74 10.72
C ALA A 346 -5.89 -5.28 11.73
N LYS A 347 -5.42 -5.76 12.89
CA LYS A 347 -6.29 -6.29 13.97
C LYS A 347 -7.22 -5.21 14.52
N GLN A 348 -6.69 -4.00 14.77
CA GLN A 348 -7.49 -2.89 15.29
C GLN A 348 -8.62 -2.51 14.33
N LEU A 349 -8.34 -2.43 13.02
CA LEU A 349 -9.36 -2.14 12.01
C LEU A 349 -10.45 -3.23 11.96
N VAL A 350 -10.05 -4.50 11.95
CA VAL A 350 -10.99 -5.63 11.94
C VAL A 350 -11.88 -5.63 13.19
N ASP A 351 -11.30 -5.38 14.37
CA ASP A 351 -12.04 -5.41 15.63
C ASP A 351 -12.96 -4.20 15.83
N SER A 352 -12.55 -3.02 15.31
CA SER A 352 -13.31 -1.77 15.55
C SER A 352 -14.30 -1.41 14.45
N THR A 353 -14.25 -2.07 13.29
CA THR A 353 -15.11 -1.79 12.14
C THR A 353 -15.87 -3.04 11.68
N LYS A 354 -16.65 -2.90 10.60
CA LYS A 354 -17.27 -4.05 9.90
C LYS A 354 -16.34 -4.70 8.86
N MET A 355 -15.10 -4.27 8.78
CA MET A 355 -14.10 -4.82 7.88
C MET A 355 -13.71 -6.22 8.30
N THR A 356 -13.81 -7.19 7.40
CA THR A 356 -13.22 -8.50 7.61
C THR A 356 -11.72 -8.47 7.28
N PHE A 357 -10.96 -9.45 7.76
CA PHE A 357 -9.55 -9.54 7.37
C PHE A 357 -9.37 -9.75 5.85
N ALA A 358 -10.32 -10.42 5.19
CA ALA A 358 -10.34 -10.55 3.74
C ALA A 358 -10.54 -9.19 3.04
N ASP A 359 -11.42 -8.34 3.56
CA ASP A 359 -11.60 -6.97 3.07
C ASP A 359 -10.31 -6.15 3.25
N PHE A 360 -9.66 -6.26 4.42
CA PHE A 360 -8.38 -5.59 4.67
C PHE A 360 -7.34 -5.98 3.61
N ILE A 361 -7.15 -7.25 3.33
CA ILE A 361 -6.21 -7.72 2.30
C ILE A 361 -6.61 -7.23 0.91
N ARG A 362 -7.91 -7.27 0.56
CA ARG A 362 -8.39 -6.72 -0.71
C ARG A 362 -8.00 -5.25 -0.86
N PHE A 363 -8.26 -4.43 0.16
CA PHE A 363 -8.07 -2.99 0.11
C PHE A 363 -6.60 -2.58 0.24
N ALA A 364 -5.78 -3.36 0.94
CA ALA A 364 -4.36 -3.06 1.19
C ALA A 364 -3.38 -3.79 0.25
N SER A 365 -3.86 -4.67 -0.62
CA SER A 365 -3.02 -5.45 -1.53
C SER A 365 -3.62 -5.52 -2.93
N THR A 366 -4.79 -6.16 -3.10
CA THR A 366 -5.36 -6.43 -4.42
C THR A 366 -5.79 -5.16 -5.13
N ASN A 367 -6.56 -4.28 -4.47
CA ASN A 367 -7.06 -3.06 -5.11
C ASN A 367 -5.95 -2.09 -5.52
N PRO A 368 -4.94 -1.76 -4.66
CA PRO A 368 -3.84 -0.92 -5.10
C PRO A 368 -3.02 -1.57 -6.23
N SER A 369 -2.89 -2.90 -6.27
CA SER A 369 -2.18 -3.56 -7.36
C SER A 369 -2.88 -3.43 -8.70
N VAL A 370 -4.23 -3.47 -8.71
CA VAL A 370 -5.04 -3.20 -9.90
C VAL A 370 -4.93 -1.73 -10.31
N ASN A 371 -5.04 -0.81 -9.34
CA ASN A 371 -4.92 0.62 -9.60
C ASN A 371 -3.57 1.01 -10.23
N LEU A 372 -2.49 0.33 -9.83
CA LEU A 372 -1.12 0.61 -10.27
C LEU A 372 -0.65 -0.27 -11.46
N ASP A 373 -1.50 -1.17 -11.96
CA ASP A 373 -1.18 -2.13 -13.04
C ASP A 373 0.03 -3.02 -12.70
N VAL A 374 0.02 -3.62 -11.49
CA VAL A 374 1.08 -4.51 -10.99
C VAL A 374 0.55 -5.82 -10.37
N GLU A 375 -0.62 -6.28 -10.81
CA GLU A 375 -1.36 -7.37 -10.15
C GLU A 375 -0.60 -8.70 -10.07
N LYS A 376 0.31 -8.98 -11.01
CA LYS A 376 1.01 -10.27 -11.09
C LYS A 376 1.77 -10.64 -9.81
N GLY A 377 2.27 -9.65 -9.08
CA GLY A 377 2.95 -9.85 -7.80
C GLY A 377 2.01 -9.88 -6.58
N TYR A 378 0.70 -9.64 -6.76
CA TYR A 378 -0.27 -9.43 -5.68
C TYR A 378 -1.51 -10.31 -5.78
N LYS A 379 -1.40 -11.44 -6.48
CA LYS A 379 -2.44 -12.47 -6.59
C LYS A 379 -1.85 -13.86 -6.33
N LEU A 380 -2.52 -14.65 -5.49
CA LEU A 380 -2.14 -16.05 -5.26
C LEU A 380 -2.75 -16.95 -6.34
N GLU A 381 -2.32 -16.76 -7.58
CA GLU A 381 -2.83 -17.48 -8.74
C GLU A 381 -1.87 -18.59 -9.19
N MET A 382 -2.42 -19.64 -9.79
CA MET A 382 -1.62 -20.72 -10.37
C MET A 382 -0.67 -20.18 -11.45
N ASN A 383 0.57 -20.65 -11.40
CA ASN A 383 1.68 -20.25 -12.27
C ASN A 383 2.20 -18.80 -12.07
N SER A 384 1.77 -18.10 -11.02
CA SER A 384 2.30 -16.79 -10.64
C SER A 384 3.51 -16.91 -9.69
N TYR A 385 4.24 -15.80 -9.56
CA TYR A 385 5.29 -15.58 -8.55
C TYR A 385 4.85 -14.46 -7.59
N PRO A 386 3.93 -14.73 -6.66
CA PRO A 386 3.41 -13.68 -5.80
C PRO A 386 4.39 -13.28 -4.72
N ASN A 387 4.25 -12.04 -4.27
CA ASN A 387 4.75 -11.63 -2.96
C ASN A 387 3.77 -12.16 -1.91
N VAL A 388 4.29 -12.81 -0.88
CA VAL A 388 3.47 -13.55 0.10
C VAL A 388 3.74 -13.06 1.50
N THR A 389 2.70 -12.82 2.28
CA THR A 389 2.78 -12.58 3.72
C THR A 389 2.03 -13.66 4.49
N ILE A 390 2.65 -14.19 5.51
CA ILE A 390 2.04 -15.09 6.48
C ILE A 390 1.71 -14.27 7.72
N TRP A 391 0.47 -14.40 8.20
CA TRP A 391 -0.07 -13.61 9.31
C TRP A 391 -0.46 -14.52 10.46
N ASP A 392 -0.18 -14.06 11.68
CA ASP A 392 -0.67 -14.72 12.89
C ASP A 392 -2.20 -14.67 12.96
N LYS A 393 -2.83 -15.81 13.24
CA LYS A 393 -4.29 -15.98 13.21
C LYS A 393 -5.04 -15.19 14.26
N ASP A 394 -4.40 -14.89 15.40
CA ASP A 394 -5.04 -14.28 16.56
C ASP A 394 -4.77 -12.77 16.61
N THR A 395 -3.54 -12.38 16.30
CA THR A 395 -3.09 -10.98 16.37
C THR A 395 -3.17 -10.23 15.05
N LEU A 396 -3.35 -10.93 13.93
CA LEU A 396 -3.28 -10.39 12.57
C LEU A 396 -2.01 -9.55 12.34
N LYS A 397 -0.89 -9.97 12.94
CA LYS A 397 0.43 -9.38 12.68
C LYS A 397 1.18 -10.21 11.63
N PRO A 398 1.96 -9.57 10.75
CA PRO A 398 2.84 -10.31 9.85
C PRO A 398 3.85 -11.14 10.63
N ILE A 399 3.96 -12.44 10.30
CA ILE A 399 5.01 -13.34 10.82
C ILE A 399 6.20 -13.30 9.86
N ASN A 400 5.95 -13.52 8.57
CA ASN A 400 6.95 -13.51 7.52
C ASN A 400 6.39 -12.89 6.25
N THR A 401 7.24 -12.17 5.52
CA THR A 401 6.93 -11.63 4.20
C THR A 401 8.00 -12.08 3.21
N PHE A 402 7.58 -12.67 2.11
CA PHE A 402 8.45 -13.16 1.05
C PHE A 402 8.23 -12.33 -0.21
N ILE A 403 9.30 -11.75 -0.73
CA ILE A 403 9.27 -10.88 -1.89
C ILE A 403 9.78 -11.68 -3.08
N SER A 404 8.97 -11.74 -4.12
CA SER A 404 9.34 -12.42 -5.36
C SER A 404 10.49 -11.68 -6.06
N ASN A 405 11.40 -12.45 -6.65
CA ASN A 405 12.47 -11.93 -7.49
C ASN A 405 12.14 -12.05 -9.00
N ALA A 406 10.87 -12.29 -9.33
CA ALA A 406 10.40 -12.42 -10.72
C ALA A 406 10.11 -11.06 -11.35
#